data_e172a6f0734de111d7560879e77f60bb
#
_entry.id   e172a6f0734de111d7560879e77f60bb
#
_cell.length_a   1.000
_cell.length_b   1.000
_cell.length_c   1.000
_cell.angle_alpha   90.00
_cell.angle_beta   90.00
_cell.angle_gamma   90.00
#
_symmetry.space_group_name_H-M   'P 1'
#
loop_
_entity.id
_entity.type
_entity.pdbx_description
1 polymer ?
#
loop_
_entity_poly.entity_id
_entity_poly.type
_entity_poly.pdbx_seq_one_letter_code
_entity_poly.pdbx_strand_id
1 'polypeptide(L)'
;MEELSQEEQNLVEKAIAATQNSYANYSHFYVGASCLLEDGSIVIGANQENAAFPSGLCAERTAVFAAQANHPELSIKTIAIAARNANGFLKDPISPCGACRQVILEIEDRYKQPVHILLYGTEGIYCFRSIKDLLPFSFVDANMR
;
A
#
# COMPACT_ATOMS: atom_id res chain seq x y z
N MET A 1 13.22 -8.32 8.49
CA MET A 1 12.10 -7.99 9.38
C MET A 1 12.49 -7.72 10.83
N GLU A 2 13.62 -8.24 11.28
CA GLU A 2 14.07 -8.07 12.66
C GLU A 2 14.38 -6.61 13.03
N GLU A 3 14.76 -5.79 12.07
CA GLU A 3 15.09 -4.38 12.30
C GLU A 3 13.86 -3.48 12.39
N LEU A 4 12.67 -4.01 12.05
CA LEU A 4 11.43 -3.25 12.15
C LEU A 4 10.90 -3.28 13.58
N SER A 5 10.14 -2.24 13.96
CA SER A 5 9.43 -2.26 15.22
C SER A 5 8.37 -3.37 15.20
N GLN A 6 7.88 -3.75 16.37
CA GLN A 6 6.84 -4.78 16.48
C GLN A 6 5.58 -4.34 15.71
N GLU A 7 5.24 -3.07 15.77
CA GLU A 7 4.09 -2.51 15.06
C GLU A 7 4.27 -2.63 13.55
N GLU A 8 5.47 -2.33 13.05
CA GLU A 8 5.78 -2.46 11.63
C GLU A 8 5.79 -3.93 11.18
N GLN A 9 6.33 -4.82 12.00
CA GLN A 9 6.31 -6.25 11.69
C GLN A 9 4.88 -6.77 11.58
N ASN A 10 4.02 -6.37 12.51
CA ASN A 10 2.62 -6.75 12.49
C ASN A 10 1.92 -6.22 11.24
N LEU A 11 2.24 -5.01 10.83
CA LEU A 11 1.68 -4.41 9.62
C LEU A 11 2.07 -5.19 8.37
N VAL A 12 3.34 -5.58 8.27
CA VAL A 12 3.84 -6.40 7.16
C VAL A 12 3.14 -7.75 7.14
N GLU A 13 2.96 -8.39 8.29
CA GLU A 13 2.24 -9.66 8.39
C GLU A 13 0.79 -9.52 7.92
N LYS A 14 0.14 -8.41 8.22
CA LYS A 14 -1.22 -8.14 7.74
C LYS A 14 -1.27 -7.98 6.22
N ALA A 15 -0.26 -7.34 5.63
CA ALA A 15 -0.18 -7.23 4.17
C ALA A 15 0.02 -8.61 3.53
N ILE A 16 0.88 -9.43 4.12
CA ILE A 16 1.09 -10.81 3.65
C ILE A 16 -0.22 -11.59 3.69
N ALA A 17 -0.92 -11.55 4.82
CA ALA A 17 -2.19 -12.25 4.99
C ALA A 17 -3.27 -11.72 4.01
N ALA A 18 -3.24 -10.42 3.73
CA ALA A 18 -4.24 -9.81 2.84
C ALA A 18 -4.17 -10.34 1.41
N THR A 19 -3.04 -10.90 0.98
CA THR A 19 -2.93 -11.51 -0.36
C THR A 19 -3.94 -12.63 -0.57
N GLN A 20 -4.41 -13.24 0.51
CA GLN A 20 -5.44 -14.30 0.43
C GLN A 20 -6.80 -13.76 -0.04
N ASN A 21 -7.02 -12.46 0.11
CA ASN A 21 -8.27 -11.81 -0.26
C ASN A 21 -8.24 -11.24 -1.68
N SER A 22 -7.15 -11.43 -2.40
CA SER A 22 -7.03 -10.95 -3.78
C SER A 22 -7.97 -11.71 -4.71
N TYR A 23 -8.61 -10.99 -5.61
CA TYR A 23 -9.29 -11.60 -6.73
C TYR A 23 -8.45 -11.34 -7.98
N ALA A 24 -7.63 -12.32 -8.35
CA ALA A 24 -6.64 -12.18 -9.41
C ALA A 24 -6.82 -13.26 -10.49
N ASN A 25 -8.06 -13.38 -10.96
CA ASN A 25 -8.45 -14.44 -11.89
C ASN A 25 -7.76 -14.31 -13.26
N TYR A 26 -7.27 -13.13 -13.60
CA TYR A 26 -6.66 -12.86 -14.90
C TYR A 26 -5.12 -12.90 -14.83
N SER A 27 -4.54 -12.19 -13.88
CA SER A 27 -3.08 -12.08 -13.78
C SER A 27 -2.42 -13.18 -12.96
N HIS A 28 -3.17 -13.78 -12.02
CA HIS A 28 -2.63 -14.70 -11.02
C HIS A 28 -1.48 -14.05 -10.23
N PHE A 29 -1.57 -12.74 -10.05
CA PHE A 29 -0.62 -11.97 -9.26
C PHE A 29 -1.39 -11.36 -8.09
N TYR A 30 -1.03 -11.75 -6.86
CA TYR A 30 -1.81 -11.47 -5.66
C TYR A 30 -1.07 -10.47 -4.80
N VAL A 31 -1.66 -9.30 -4.62
CA VAL A 31 -1.07 -8.21 -3.85
C VAL A 31 -1.91 -7.94 -2.62
N GLY A 32 -1.26 -7.77 -1.48
CA GLY A 32 -1.90 -7.37 -0.25
C GLY A 32 -1.28 -6.07 0.24
N ALA A 33 -2.11 -5.23 0.83
CA ALA A 33 -1.67 -3.98 1.42
C ALA A 33 -2.31 -3.81 2.79
N SER A 34 -1.60 -3.15 3.70
CA SER A 34 -2.14 -2.81 5.00
C SER A 34 -1.77 -1.38 5.33
N CYS A 35 -2.72 -0.62 5.87
CA CYS A 35 -2.53 0.77 6.26
C CYS A 35 -2.62 0.87 7.77
N LEU A 36 -1.59 1.43 8.40
CA LEU A 36 -1.58 1.72 9.83
C LEU A 36 -2.06 3.17 10.01
N LEU A 37 -3.18 3.35 10.72
CA LEU A 37 -3.74 4.67 10.97
C LEU A 37 -3.16 5.27 12.25
N GLU A 38 -3.39 6.57 12.45
CA GLU A 38 -2.85 7.29 13.60
C GLU A 38 -3.23 6.69 14.94
N ASP A 39 -4.44 6.12 15.04
CA ASP A 39 -4.93 5.53 16.29
C ASP A 39 -4.46 4.10 16.52
N GLY A 40 -3.62 3.57 15.63
CA GLY A 40 -3.12 2.20 15.72
C GLY A 40 -3.97 1.16 15.03
N SER A 41 -5.14 1.54 14.51
CA SER A 41 -5.98 0.59 13.76
C SER A 41 -5.36 0.29 12.40
N ILE A 42 -5.71 -0.87 11.84
CA ILE A 42 -5.18 -1.35 10.57
C ILE A 42 -6.32 -1.61 9.60
N VAL A 43 -6.18 -1.10 8.37
CA VAL A 43 -7.12 -1.37 7.28
C VAL A 43 -6.37 -2.12 6.20
N ILE A 44 -6.91 -3.26 5.78
CA ILE A 44 -6.26 -4.07 4.74
C ILE A 44 -6.96 -3.89 3.39
N GLY A 45 -6.23 -4.23 2.32
CA GLY A 45 -6.77 -4.28 0.98
C GLY A 45 -6.03 -5.32 0.17
N ALA A 46 -6.66 -5.78 -0.89
CA ALA A 46 -6.10 -6.73 -1.83
C ALA A 46 -6.56 -6.34 -3.22
N ASN A 47 -5.77 -6.67 -4.25
CA ASN A 47 -6.15 -6.32 -5.61
C ASN A 47 -7.41 -7.07 -6.04
N GLN A 48 -8.30 -6.36 -6.73
CA GLN A 48 -9.57 -6.88 -7.21
C GLN A 48 -9.61 -6.68 -8.72
N GLU A 49 -9.54 -7.77 -9.46
CA GLU A 49 -9.55 -7.73 -10.91
C GLU A 49 -10.98 -7.85 -11.44
N ASN A 50 -11.16 -7.49 -12.70
CA ASN A 50 -12.48 -7.47 -13.34
C ASN A 50 -12.31 -7.74 -14.82
N ALA A 51 -13.31 -8.42 -15.42
CA ALA A 51 -13.32 -8.63 -16.86
C ALA A 51 -13.30 -7.30 -17.64
N ALA A 52 -13.92 -6.27 -17.06
CA ALA A 52 -13.76 -4.90 -17.55
C ALA A 52 -12.48 -4.35 -16.89
N PHE A 53 -11.35 -4.51 -17.54
CA PHE A 53 -10.04 -4.22 -16.96
C PHE A 53 -9.91 -2.85 -16.30
N PRO A 54 -10.48 -1.76 -16.85
CA PRO A 54 -10.40 -0.46 -16.16
C PRO A 54 -11.11 -0.41 -14.81
N SER A 55 -12.00 -1.37 -14.52
CA SER A 55 -12.76 -1.41 -13.25
C SER A 55 -11.98 -2.07 -12.13
N GLY A 56 -10.85 -2.71 -12.43
CA GLY A 56 -10.01 -3.33 -11.41
C GLY A 56 -9.31 -2.29 -10.54
N LEU A 57 -8.89 -2.71 -9.36
CA LEU A 57 -8.22 -1.82 -8.42
C LEU A 57 -7.05 -2.53 -7.74
N CYS A 58 -5.94 -1.79 -7.57
CA CYS A 58 -4.77 -2.29 -6.88
C CYS A 58 -5.03 -2.43 -5.38
N ALA A 59 -4.27 -3.31 -4.71
CA ALA A 59 -4.39 -3.53 -3.28
C ALA A 59 -4.19 -2.24 -2.48
N GLU A 60 -3.22 -1.43 -2.85
CA GLU A 60 -2.90 -0.19 -2.16
C GLU A 60 -4.09 0.77 -2.17
N ARG A 61 -4.71 0.96 -3.35
CA ARG A 61 -5.86 1.86 -3.44
C ARG A 61 -7.09 1.29 -2.76
N THR A 62 -7.26 -0.03 -2.79
CA THR A 62 -8.35 -0.68 -2.06
C THR A 62 -8.23 -0.36 -0.56
N ALA A 63 -7.03 -0.51 0.01
CA ALA A 63 -6.79 -0.24 1.42
C ALA A 63 -6.92 1.25 1.75
N VAL A 64 -6.30 2.11 0.95
CA VAL A 64 -6.29 3.56 1.19
C VAL A 64 -7.70 4.15 1.09
N PHE A 65 -8.44 3.79 0.06
CA PHE A 65 -9.80 4.32 -0.11
C PHE A 65 -10.73 3.82 1.00
N ALA A 66 -10.58 2.57 1.43
CA ALA A 66 -11.35 2.05 2.56
C ALA A 66 -11.02 2.80 3.84
N ALA A 67 -9.73 3.09 4.08
CA ALA A 67 -9.31 3.85 5.25
C ALA A 67 -9.90 5.26 5.23
N GLN A 68 -9.82 5.94 4.09
CA GLN A 68 -10.36 7.29 3.97
C GLN A 68 -11.89 7.34 4.10
N ALA A 69 -12.57 6.36 3.51
CA ALA A 69 -14.04 6.33 3.53
C ALA A 69 -14.58 6.03 4.92
N ASN A 70 -13.91 5.17 5.67
CA ASN A 70 -14.38 4.73 6.98
C ASN A 70 -13.80 5.54 8.15
N HIS A 71 -12.63 6.15 7.95
CA HIS A 71 -11.93 6.92 8.98
C HIS A 71 -11.33 8.20 8.40
N PRO A 72 -12.18 9.12 7.88
CA PRO A 72 -11.67 10.31 7.18
C PRO A 72 -10.90 11.28 8.08
N GLU A 73 -11.09 11.17 9.39
CA GLU A 73 -10.41 12.02 10.37
C GLU A 73 -9.01 11.54 10.73
N LEU A 74 -8.65 10.32 10.32
CA LEU A 74 -7.36 9.72 10.70
C LEU A 74 -6.41 9.70 9.51
N SER A 75 -5.17 10.14 9.73
CA SER A 75 -4.13 10.02 8.71
C SER A 75 -3.60 8.59 8.69
N ILE A 76 -2.93 8.25 7.59
CA ILE A 76 -2.24 6.97 7.44
C ILE A 76 -0.77 7.21 7.77
N LYS A 77 -0.24 6.47 8.75
CA LYS A 77 1.16 6.58 9.16
C LYS A 77 2.09 5.76 8.28
N THR A 78 1.66 4.55 7.94
CA THR A 78 2.51 3.58 7.24
C THR A 78 1.65 2.69 6.37
N ILE A 79 2.17 2.32 5.21
CA ILE A 79 1.55 1.34 4.31
C ILE A 79 2.56 0.24 4.08
N ALA A 80 2.14 -1.01 4.26
CA ALA A 80 2.96 -2.18 3.92
C ALA A 80 2.34 -2.89 2.72
N ILE A 81 3.18 -3.39 1.84
CA ILE A 81 2.76 -4.05 0.60
C ILE A 81 3.52 -5.36 0.44
N ALA A 82 2.79 -6.43 0.10
CA ALA A 82 3.37 -7.74 -0.18
C ALA A 82 2.73 -8.31 -1.44
N ALA A 83 3.48 -9.11 -2.20
CA ALA A 83 2.97 -9.70 -3.43
C ALA A 83 3.46 -11.12 -3.59
N ARG A 84 2.62 -11.96 -4.19
CA ARG A 84 2.97 -13.33 -4.54
C ARG A 84 2.40 -13.70 -5.90
N ASN A 85 3.02 -14.68 -6.52
CA ASN A 85 2.53 -15.27 -7.76
C ASN A 85 2.30 -16.77 -7.53
N ALA A 86 2.15 -17.54 -8.61
CA ALA A 86 1.92 -18.98 -8.52
C ALA A 86 3.05 -19.73 -7.80
N ASN A 87 4.25 -19.16 -7.79
CA ASN A 87 5.42 -19.79 -7.18
C ASN A 87 5.66 -19.35 -5.73
N GLY A 88 4.83 -18.45 -5.20
CA GLY A 88 4.95 -17.97 -3.83
C GLY A 88 5.28 -16.48 -3.76
N PHE A 89 5.65 -16.03 -2.56
CA PHE A 89 6.00 -14.62 -2.35
C PHE A 89 7.27 -14.25 -3.09
N LEU A 90 7.30 -13.04 -3.61
CA LEU A 90 8.41 -12.55 -4.40
C LEU A 90 9.65 -12.34 -3.53
N LYS A 91 10.79 -12.67 -4.11
CA LYS A 91 12.09 -12.48 -3.49
C LYS A 91 12.39 -11.00 -3.31
N ASP A 92 12.21 -10.23 -4.39
CA ASP A 92 12.43 -8.79 -4.37
C ASP A 92 11.11 -8.06 -4.23
N PRO A 93 11.05 -7.01 -3.38
CA PRO A 93 9.83 -6.23 -3.21
C PRO A 93 9.36 -5.58 -4.51
N ILE A 94 8.05 -5.41 -4.66
CA ILE A 94 7.50 -4.61 -5.75
C ILE A 94 7.17 -3.22 -5.25
N SER A 95 7.29 -2.26 -6.15
CA SER A 95 6.90 -0.87 -5.88
C SER A 95 5.43 -0.66 -6.24
N PRO A 96 4.72 0.25 -5.55
CA PRO A 96 3.37 0.61 -5.97
C PRO A 96 3.41 1.23 -7.37
N CYS A 97 2.37 0.97 -8.16
CA CYS A 97 2.27 1.54 -9.51
C CYS A 97 2.13 3.06 -9.45
N GLY A 98 2.30 3.73 -10.60
CA GLY A 98 2.23 5.19 -10.65
C GLY A 98 0.93 5.75 -10.09
N ALA A 99 -0.20 5.13 -10.42
CA ALA A 99 -1.51 5.56 -9.92
C ALA A 99 -1.59 5.45 -8.40
N CYS A 100 -1.06 4.36 -7.83
CA CYS A 100 -1.05 4.18 -6.37
C CYS A 100 -0.11 5.19 -5.71
N ARG A 101 1.03 5.50 -6.32
CA ARG A 101 1.94 6.52 -5.80
C ARG A 101 1.25 7.87 -5.73
N GLN A 102 0.50 8.24 -6.77
CA GLN A 102 -0.22 9.51 -6.80
C GLN A 102 -1.29 9.56 -5.72
N VAL A 103 -2.02 8.45 -5.52
CA VAL A 103 -3.05 8.38 -4.48
C VAL A 103 -2.43 8.52 -3.08
N ILE A 104 -1.31 7.85 -2.84
CA ILE A 104 -0.62 7.96 -1.54
C ILE A 104 -0.07 9.37 -1.33
N LEU A 105 0.42 10.00 -2.40
CA LEU A 105 0.87 11.39 -2.33
C LEU A 105 -0.25 12.32 -1.86
N GLU A 106 -1.48 12.10 -2.33
CA GLU A 106 -2.62 12.91 -1.92
C GLU A 106 -2.90 12.74 -0.42
N ILE A 107 -2.68 11.54 0.12
CA ILE A 107 -2.81 11.31 1.57
C ILE A 107 -1.81 12.17 2.34
N GLU A 108 -0.56 12.20 1.90
CA GLU A 108 0.46 13.05 2.56
C GLU A 108 0.06 14.52 2.49
N ASP A 109 -0.43 14.96 1.34
CA ASP A 109 -0.81 16.36 1.15
C ASP A 109 -2.05 16.72 1.97
N ARG A 110 -3.04 15.82 2.00
CA ARG A 110 -4.29 16.03 2.73
C ARG A 110 -4.07 16.16 4.24
N TYR A 111 -3.26 15.28 4.82
CA TYR A 111 -3.06 15.22 6.27
C TYR A 111 -1.78 15.91 6.74
N LYS A 112 -0.98 16.41 5.79
CA LYS A 112 0.27 17.15 6.08
C LYS A 112 1.26 16.32 6.90
N GLN A 113 1.32 15.03 6.62
CA GLN A 113 2.25 14.09 7.26
C GLN A 113 2.78 13.11 6.24
N PRO A 114 4.06 12.70 6.33
CA PRO A 114 4.59 11.68 5.45
C PRO A 114 3.95 10.32 5.74
N VAL A 115 3.85 9.48 4.72
CA VAL A 115 3.40 8.11 4.84
C VAL A 115 4.62 7.21 4.63
N HIS A 116 4.98 6.43 5.64
CA HIS A 116 6.07 5.47 5.52
C HIS A 116 5.62 4.31 4.64
N ILE A 117 6.52 3.81 3.81
CA ILE A 117 6.23 2.72 2.88
C ILE A 117 7.14 1.55 3.21
N LEU A 118 6.55 0.37 3.42
CA LEU A 118 7.27 -0.87 3.66
C LEU A 118 6.94 -1.84 2.53
N LEU A 119 7.93 -2.22 1.74
CA LEU A 119 7.76 -3.12 0.61
C LEU A 119 8.40 -4.46 0.96
N TYR A 120 7.57 -5.49 1.10
CA TYR A 120 8.02 -6.80 1.52
C TYR A 120 8.53 -7.67 0.37
N GLY A 121 9.73 -8.23 0.56
CA GLY A 121 10.25 -9.33 -0.25
C GLY A 121 10.79 -10.39 0.71
N THR A 122 10.90 -11.63 0.25
CA THR A 122 11.36 -12.71 1.14
C THR A 122 12.82 -12.55 1.56
N GLU A 123 13.61 -11.78 0.81
CA GLU A 123 15.03 -11.54 1.12
C GLU A 123 15.30 -10.17 1.72
N GLY A 124 14.28 -9.35 1.91
CA GLY A 124 14.47 -8.03 2.53
C GLY A 124 13.26 -7.14 2.33
N ILE A 125 13.16 -6.14 3.21
CA ILE A 125 12.09 -5.17 3.18
C ILE A 125 12.69 -3.81 2.85
N TYR A 126 12.14 -3.12 1.84
CA TYR A 126 12.53 -1.76 1.49
C TYR A 126 11.66 -0.79 2.28
N CYS A 127 12.31 0.16 2.95
CA CYS A 127 11.62 1.15 3.78
C CYS A 127 11.84 2.55 3.22
N PHE A 128 10.75 3.27 3.01
CA PHE A 128 10.79 4.66 2.54
C PHE A 128 10.07 5.53 3.57
N ARG A 129 10.60 6.70 3.85
CA ARG A 129 10.02 7.61 4.84
C ARG A 129 8.88 8.45 4.28
N SER A 130 8.73 8.50 2.97
CA SER A 130 7.71 9.28 2.30
C SER A 130 7.49 8.72 0.91
N ILE A 131 6.27 8.83 0.40
CA ILE A 131 5.99 8.48 -0.99
C ILE A 131 6.77 9.39 -1.95
N LYS A 132 7.21 10.55 -1.49
CA LYS A 132 7.99 11.48 -2.32
C LYS A 132 9.33 10.88 -2.74
N ASP A 133 9.84 9.91 -2.00
CA ASP A 133 11.04 9.17 -2.39
C ASP A 133 10.80 8.34 -3.65
N LEU A 134 9.55 8.01 -3.93
CA LEU A 134 9.13 7.26 -5.13
C LEU A 134 8.48 8.18 -6.18
N LEU A 135 8.37 9.47 -5.86
CA LEU A 135 7.84 10.50 -6.77
C LEU A 135 8.70 11.77 -6.60
N PRO A 136 9.96 11.74 -7.07
CA PRO A 136 10.86 12.88 -6.86
C PRO A 136 10.40 14.16 -7.54
N PHE A 137 9.57 14.05 -8.58
CA PHE A 137 8.93 15.19 -9.23
C PHE A 137 7.45 14.87 -9.31
N SER A 138 6.62 15.62 -8.56
CA SER A 138 5.23 15.19 -8.31
C SER A 138 4.24 16.32 -8.56
N PHE A 139 2.96 15.92 -8.71
CA PHE A 139 1.85 16.82 -8.97
C PHE A 139 0.92 16.86 -7.75
N VAL A 140 0.71 18.06 -7.19
CA VAL A 140 -0.17 18.25 -6.04
C VAL A 140 -1.11 19.44 -6.31
N ASP A 141 -2.12 19.58 -5.47
CA ASP A 141 -3.14 20.63 -5.58
C ASP A 141 -2.53 22.04 -5.73
N ALA A 142 -1.46 22.32 -5.00
CA ALA A 142 -0.79 23.63 -5.07
C ALA A 142 -0.31 23.97 -6.49
N ASN A 143 -0.03 22.97 -7.34
CA ASN A 143 0.40 23.19 -8.70
C ASN A 143 -0.70 23.79 -9.58
N MET A 144 -1.96 23.68 -9.16
CA MET A 144 -3.12 24.17 -9.91
C MET A 144 -3.61 25.54 -9.43
N ARG A 145 -3.06 26.06 -8.35
CA ARG A 145 -3.52 27.30 -7.72
C ARG A 145 -2.70 28.51 -8.13
#